data_a7775715c62d2d35363481bfdd5ac629
#
_entry.id   a7775715c62d2d35363481bfdd5ac629
#
_cell.length_a   1.000
_cell.length_b   1.000
_cell.length_c   1.000
_cell.angle_alpha   90.00
_cell.angle_beta   90.00
_cell.angle_gamma   90.00
#
_symmetry.space_group_name_H-M   'P 1'
#
loop_
_entity.id
_entity.type
_entity.pdbx_description
1 polymer ?
#
loop_
_entity_poly.entity_id
_entity_poly.type
_entity_poly.pdbx_seq_one_letter_code
_entity_poly.pdbx_strand_id
1 'polypeptide(L)'
;MRDIYVIGSASIDLVVKSDRRPLKGETILGESFFMTTGGKGSNQAVSASRLGGKVRMVGAVGADDFGQQIIENLKENKVDVSNVESVTHVSSGTAHITLSEDDNSIIVVPGANFAVTTHQVEQVLNEAAEDAIVILQNEIPKDVILFIIDKCDELGLTTIYNPAPFIEIELDYLNKVTYFTPNETEVKELFGEDYEAIIKAYPNKMIVTLGDKGAVFYNDQLVNVPGIKADVVDTTGAGDTFNGALAVALSKNMALEDAILFANKAASISVTGLGAQGGMPYREVMTDV
;
A
#
# COMPACT_ATOMS: atom_id res chain seq x y z
N MET A 1 6.51 -0.29 20.94
CA MET A 1 6.13 -0.35 19.51
C MET A 1 4.97 0.60 19.33
N ARG A 2 5.06 1.51 18.39
CA ARG A 2 4.07 2.55 18.05
C ARG A 2 2.87 1.91 17.36
N ASP A 3 1.67 2.47 17.55
CA ASP A 3 0.47 2.04 16.82
C ASP A 3 0.59 2.45 15.35
N ILE A 4 0.08 1.60 14.44
CA ILE A 4 0.11 1.83 13.00
C ILE A 4 -1.33 1.96 12.51
N TYR A 5 -1.67 3.10 11.95
CA TYR A 5 -2.95 3.34 11.28
C TYR A 5 -2.74 3.26 9.79
N VAL A 6 -3.50 2.41 9.12
CA VAL A 6 -3.53 2.36 7.65
C VAL A 6 -4.84 2.95 7.19
N ILE A 7 -4.78 4.13 6.56
CA ILE A 7 -5.96 4.82 6.03
C ILE A 7 -5.95 4.66 4.52
N GLY A 8 -6.86 3.85 3.98
CA GLY A 8 -6.80 3.52 2.56
C GLY A 8 -7.87 2.54 2.10
N SER A 9 -7.60 1.97 0.94
CA SER A 9 -8.51 1.10 0.21
C SER A 9 -8.52 -0.34 0.70
N ALA A 10 -9.63 -1.00 0.41
CA ALA A 10 -9.78 -2.44 0.46
C ALA A 10 -10.65 -2.90 -0.72
N SER A 11 -10.31 -3.98 -1.36
CA SER A 11 -11.01 -4.49 -2.54
C SER A 11 -10.98 -6.02 -2.63
N ILE A 12 -11.78 -6.55 -3.57
CA ILE A 12 -11.64 -7.92 -4.06
C ILE A 12 -11.07 -7.87 -5.47
N ASP A 13 -10.01 -8.62 -5.70
CA ASP A 13 -9.42 -8.81 -7.01
C ASP A 13 -10.08 -10.01 -7.67
N LEU A 14 -10.73 -9.77 -8.82
CA LEU A 14 -11.44 -10.72 -9.65
C LEU A 14 -10.53 -11.08 -10.82
N VAL A 15 -9.88 -12.22 -10.75
CA VAL A 15 -8.81 -12.59 -11.69
C VAL A 15 -9.31 -13.63 -12.68
N VAL A 16 -9.31 -13.29 -13.97
CA VAL A 16 -9.61 -14.21 -15.08
C VAL A 16 -8.32 -14.45 -15.86
N LYS A 17 -8.02 -15.73 -16.10
CA LYS A 17 -6.95 -16.12 -17.03
C LYS A 17 -7.54 -16.54 -18.37
N SER A 18 -6.95 -16.07 -19.47
CA SER A 18 -7.33 -16.42 -20.85
C SER A 18 -6.12 -16.39 -21.78
N ASP A 19 -6.18 -17.08 -22.90
CA ASP A 19 -5.11 -17.09 -23.91
C ASP A 19 -4.78 -15.68 -24.43
N ARG A 20 -5.81 -14.87 -24.62
CA ARG A 20 -5.72 -13.49 -25.12
C ARG A 20 -6.85 -12.61 -24.60
N ARG A 21 -6.74 -11.32 -24.81
CA ARG A 21 -7.84 -10.38 -24.52
C ARG A 21 -8.90 -10.45 -25.63
N PRO A 22 -10.21 -10.37 -25.28
CA PRO A 22 -11.27 -10.33 -26.28
C PRO A 22 -11.22 -9.02 -27.09
N LEU A 23 -11.50 -9.10 -28.38
CA LEU A 23 -11.69 -7.94 -29.24
C LEU A 23 -13.07 -7.30 -28.99
N LYS A 24 -13.27 -6.07 -29.51
CA LYS A 24 -14.54 -5.36 -29.36
C LYS A 24 -15.71 -6.22 -29.92
N GLY A 25 -16.67 -6.52 -29.04
CA GLY A 25 -17.86 -7.31 -29.36
C GLY A 25 -17.64 -8.84 -29.39
N GLU A 26 -16.46 -9.30 -29.01
CA GLU A 26 -16.11 -10.70 -28.96
C GLU A 26 -16.39 -11.33 -27.60
N THR A 27 -16.75 -12.60 -27.59
CA THR A 27 -16.81 -13.46 -26.40
C THR A 27 -15.80 -14.58 -26.57
N ILE A 28 -14.92 -14.75 -25.58
CA ILE A 28 -13.95 -15.86 -25.53
C ILE A 28 -14.17 -16.70 -24.29
N LEU A 29 -13.64 -17.91 -24.26
CA LEU A 29 -13.61 -18.75 -23.07
C LEU A 29 -12.36 -18.42 -22.25
N GLY A 30 -12.53 -18.22 -20.94
CA GLY A 30 -11.42 -18.15 -20.00
C GLY A 30 -10.93 -19.53 -19.61
N GLU A 31 -9.68 -19.63 -19.16
CA GLU A 31 -9.06 -20.86 -18.66
C GLU A 31 -9.39 -21.10 -17.19
N SER A 32 -9.35 -20.05 -16.37
CA SER A 32 -9.60 -20.10 -14.93
C SER A 32 -10.12 -18.78 -14.40
N PHE A 33 -10.74 -18.86 -13.23
CA PHE A 33 -11.18 -17.71 -12.46
C PHE A 33 -10.87 -17.95 -10.98
N PHE A 34 -10.36 -16.92 -10.30
CA PHE A 34 -10.24 -16.92 -8.83
C PHE A 34 -10.43 -15.50 -8.28
N MET A 35 -10.72 -15.43 -7.00
CA MET A 35 -10.83 -14.18 -6.26
C MET A 35 -9.81 -14.14 -5.14
N THR A 36 -9.29 -12.96 -4.85
CA THR A 36 -8.42 -12.72 -3.70
C THR A 36 -8.69 -11.34 -3.11
N THR A 37 -8.36 -11.15 -1.86
CA THR A 37 -8.41 -9.83 -1.23
C THR A 37 -7.27 -8.96 -1.74
N GLY A 38 -7.58 -7.68 -1.98
CA GLY A 38 -6.68 -6.68 -2.53
C GLY A 38 -6.97 -5.29 -1.97
N GLY A 39 -6.52 -4.28 -2.71
CA GLY A 39 -6.53 -2.88 -2.28
C GLY A 39 -5.26 -2.52 -1.49
N LYS A 40 -4.60 -1.43 -1.89
CA LYS A 40 -3.28 -1.05 -1.33
C LYS A 40 -3.34 -0.86 0.19
N GLY A 41 -4.38 -0.22 0.71
CA GLY A 41 -4.57 -0.07 2.15
C GLY A 41 -4.65 -1.40 2.88
N SER A 42 -5.54 -2.29 2.45
CA SER A 42 -5.67 -3.65 3.00
C SER A 42 -4.36 -4.44 2.91
N ASN A 43 -3.67 -4.39 1.77
CA ASN A 43 -2.40 -5.07 1.56
C ASN A 43 -1.33 -4.58 2.54
N GLN A 44 -1.18 -3.26 2.70
CA GLN A 44 -0.21 -2.65 3.61
C GLN A 44 -0.55 -2.95 5.08
N ALA A 45 -1.84 -2.98 5.43
CA ALA A 45 -2.30 -3.36 6.76
C ALA A 45 -1.98 -4.82 7.09
N VAL A 46 -2.26 -5.74 6.15
CA VAL A 46 -1.95 -7.17 6.29
C VAL A 46 -0.45 -7.39 6.42
N SER A 47 0.37 -6.76 5.55
CA SER A 47 1.82 -6.83 5.62
C SER A 47 2.34 -6.39 6.99
N ALA A 48 1.93 -5.21 7.44
CA ALA A 48 2.37 -4.67 8.73
C ALA A 48 1.95 -5.58 9.90
N SER A 49 0.74 -6.12 9.86
CA SER A 49 0.23 -6.99 10.93
C SER A 49 0.95 -8.34 10.97
N ARG A 50 1.16 -9.01 9.83
CA ARG A 50 1.93 -10.27 9.74
C ARG A 50 3.36 -10.11 10.26
N LEU A 51 3.95 -8.93 10.09
CA LEU A 51 5.28 -8.59 10.60
C LEU A 51 5.29 -8.18 12.08
N GLY A 52 4.15 -8.30 12.74
CA GLY A 52 3.99 -8.08 14.19
C GLY A 52 3.71 -6.65 14.58
N GLY A 53 3.28 -5.79 13.65
CA GLY A 53 2.76 -4.45 13.93
C GLY A 53 1.42 -4.49 14.68
N LYS A 54 1.14 -3.48 15.49
CA LYS A 54 -0.18 -3.22 16.04
C LYS A 54 -0.93 -2.32 15.08
N VAL A 55 -1.77 -2.92 14.24
CA VAL A 55 -2.34 -2.28 13.05
C VAL A 55 -3.83 -2.06 13.20
N ARG A 56 -4.28 -0.86 12.87
CA ARG A 56 -5.68 -0.48 12.74
C ARG A 56 -5.94 0.00 11.31
N MET A 57 -6.93 -0.62 10.65
CA MET A 57 -7.39 -0.20 9.32
C MET A 57 -8.50 0.83 9.46
N VAL A 58 -8.41 1.91 8.68
CA VAL A 58 -9.43 2.94 8.50
C VAL A 58 -9.81 2.96 7.03
N GLY A 59 -11.08 2.72 6.74
CA GLY A 59 -11.55 2.60 5.36
C GLY A 59 -13.04 2.35 5.30
N ALA A 60 -13.52 1.93 4.12
CA ALA A 60 -14.92 1.56 3.94
C ALA A 60 -15.07 0.37 3.01
N VAL A 61 -16.07 -0.47 3.27
CA VAL A 61 -16.50 -1.59 2.44
C VAL A 61 -18.01 -1.51 2.19
N GLY A 62 -18.50 -2.14 1.14
CA GLY A 62 -19.93 -2.29 0.92
C GLY A 62 -20.57 -3.23 1.95
N ALA A 63 -21.85 -3.06 2.19
CA ALA A 63 -22.65 -4.02 2.97
C ALA A 63 -23.06 -5.22 2.09
N ASP A 64 -22.04 -5.87 1.50
CA ASP A 64 -22.18 -6.98 0.56
C ASP A 64 -21.21 -8.13 0.92
N ASP A 65 -21.31 -9.25 0.19
CA ASP A 65 -20.50 -10.44 0.44
C ASP A 65 -18.99 -10.16 0.28
N PHE A 66 -18.60 -9.24 -0.61
CA PHE A 66 -17.20 -8.82 -0.77
C PHE A 66 -16.71 -8.04 0.44
N GLY A 67 -17.54 -7.13 0.98
CA GLY A 67 -17.22 -6.41 2.20
C GLY A 67 -17.03 -7.33 3.39
N GLN A 68 -17.88 -8.36 3.52
CA GLN A 68 -17.74 -9.38 4.55
C GLN A 68 -16.39 -10.14 4.40
N GLN A 69 -16.07 -10.61 3.20
CA GLN A 69 -14.80 -11.30 2.92
C GLN A 69 -13.57 -10.45 3.24
N ILE A 70 -13.58 -9.15 2.88
CA ILE A 70 -12.51 -8.21 3.19
C ILE A 70 -12.32 -8.09 4.71
N ILE A 71 -13.41 -7.89 5.46
CA ILE A 71 -13.38 -7.74 6.92
C ILE A 71 -12.88 -9.03 7.58
N GLU A 72 -13.32 -10.20 7.12
CA GLU A 72 -12.88 -11.51 7.63
C GLU A 72 -11.37 -11.69 7.40
N ASN A 73 -10.88 -11.43 6.18
CA ASN A 73 -9.45 -11.51 5.86
C ASN A 73 -8.59 -10.58 6.73
N LEU A 74 -9.02 -9.33 6.94
CA LEU A 74 -8.32 -8.39 7.81
C LEU A 74 -8.25 -8.91 9.26
N LYS A 75 -9.37 -9.44 9.80
CA LYS A 75 -9.42 -10.03 11.15
C LYS A 75 -8.55 -11.27 11.28
N GLU A 76 -8.54 -12.17 10.30
CA GLU A 76 -7.69 -13.36 10.26
C GLU A 76 -6.20 -12.98 10.31
N ASN A 77 -5.85 -11.87 9.67
CA ASN A 77 -4.52 -11.28 9.74
C ASN A 77 -4.31 -10.36 10.96
N LYS A 78 -5.20 -10.40 11.97
CA LYS A 78 -5.09 -9.66 13.25
C LYS A 78 -5.04 -8.14 13.09
N VAL A 79 -5.61 -7.60 12.02
CA VAL A 79 -5.82 -6.15 11.83
C VAL A 79 -7.06 -5.73 12.61
N ASP A 80 -6.98 -4.65 13.38
CA ASP A 80 -8.14 -4.01 14.00
C ASP A 80 -8.99 -3.32 12.93
N VAL A 81 -10.21 -3.78 12.75
CA VAL A 81 -11.18 -3.30 11.75
C VAL A 81 -12.28 -2.42 12.35
N SER A 82 -12.15 -1.98 13.60
CA SER A 82 -13.17 -1.18 14.30
C SER A 82 -13.51 0.13 13.59
N ASN A 83 -12.61 0.63 12.75
CA ASN A 83 -12.77 1.85 11.97
C ASN A 83 -12.96 1.58 10.46
N VAL A 84 -13.32 0.36 10.07
CA VAL A 84 -13.74 0.05 8.70
C VAL A 84 -15.26 0.13 8.65
N GLU A 85 -15.79 1.15 7.96
CA GLU A 85 -17.23 1.37 7.84
C GLU A 85 -17.86 0.44 6.81
N SER A 86 -19.03 -0.11 7.11
CA SER A 86 -19.86 -0.84 6.15
C SER A 86 -20.97 0.07 5.62
N VAL A 87 -20.91 0.39 4.33
CA VAL A 87 -21.84 1.32 3.67
C VAL A 87 -22.86 0.56 2.81
N THR A 88 -24.12 1.03 2.80
CA THR A 88 -25.23 0.33 2.15
C THR A 88 -25.59 0.86 0.75
N HIS A 89 -25.04 2.00 0.37
CA HIS A 89 -25.43 2.72 -0.85
C HIS A 89 -24.49 2.47 -2.04
N VAL A 90 -23.39 1.76 -1.83
CA VAL A 90 -22.41 1.43 -2.85
C VAL A 90 -21.76 0.08 -2.55
N SER A 91 -21.36 -0.68 -3.59
CA SER A 91 -20.68 -1.96 -3.43
C SER A 91 -19.24 -1.80 -2.93
N SER A 92 -18.68 -2.86 -2.39
CA SER A 92 -17.24 -2.95 -2.09
C SER A 92 -16.39 -2.67 -3.33
N GLY A 93 -15.17 -2.17 -3.13
CA GLY A 93 -14.20 -1.98 -4.20
C GLY A 93 -13.83 -3.30 -4.87
N THR A 94 -13.62 -3.26 -6.19
CA THR A 94 -13.16 -4.43 -6.95
C THR A 94 -12.07 -4.06 -7.95
N ALA A 95 -11.14 -4.98 -8.20
CA ALA A 95 -10.23 -4.91 -9.33
C ALA A 95 -10.53 -6.08 -10.29
N HIS A 96 -10.82 -5.77 -11.54
CA HIS A 96 -11.08 -6.74 -12.59
C HIS A 96 -9.79 -6.97 -13.37
N ILE A 97 -9.17 -8.12 -13.16
CA ILE A 97 -7.83 -8.44 -13.68
C ILE A 97 -7.95 -9.51 -14.75
N THR A 98 -7.46 -9.22 -15.93
CA THR A 98 -7.28 -10.22 -16.99
C THR A 98 -5.81 -10.54 -17.15
N LEU A 99 -5.44 -11.80 -16.94
CA LEU A 99 -4.10 -12.34 -17.20
C LEU A 99 -4.10 -13.00 -18.56
N SER A 100 -3.28 -12.51 -19.49
CA SER A 100 -3.17 -13.05 -20.85
C SER A 100 -1.83 -12.65 -21.47
N GLU A 101 -1.26 -13.50 -22.32
CA GLU A 101 -0.05 -13.19 -23.10
C GLU A 101 1.14 -12.73 -22.21
N ASP A 102 1.30 -13.35 -21.04
CA ASP A 102 2.31 -13.02 -20.01
C ASP A 102 2.23 -11.56 -19.47
N ASP A 103 1.05 -10.92 -19.61
CA ASP A 103 0.80 -9.55 -19.16
C ASP A 103 -0.57 -9.46 -18.45
N ASN A 104 -0.81 -8.36 -17.76
CA ASN A 104 -2.09 -8.09 -17.11
C ASN A 104 -2.76 -6.81 -17.63
N SER A 105 -4.08 -6.78 -17.53
CA SER A 105 -4.86 -5.55 -17.63
C SER A 105 -5.84 -5.47 -16.47
N ILE A 106 -5.92 -4.29 -15.87
CA ILE A 106 -6.65 -4.09 -14.64
C ILE A 106 -7.62 -2.92 -14.80
N ILE A 107 -8.89 -3.16 -14.41
CA ILE A 107 -9.90 -2.12 -14.27
C ILE A 107 -10.29 -2.07 -12.80
N VAL A 108 -10.02 -0.96 -12.15
CA VAL A 108 -10.39 -0.75 -10.74
C VAL A 108 -11.73 -0.04 -10.66
N VAL A 109 -12.63 -0.60 -9.86
CA VAL A 109 -13.89 0.06 -9.46
C VAL A 109 -13.75 0.42 -7.97
N PRO A 110 -13.57 1.69 -7.62
CA PRO A 110 -13.32 2.11 -6.24
C PRO A 110 -14.41 1.68 -5.25
N GLY A 111 -15.67 1.74 -5.67
CA GLY A 111 -16.79 1.37 -4.81
C GLY A 111 -16.77 2.12 -3.49
N ALA A 112 -16.95 1.40 -2.39
CA ALA A 112 -16.98 1.92 -1.03
C ALA A 112 -15.69 2.63 -0.60
N ASN A 113 -14.55 2.39 -1.24
CA ASN A 113 -13.32 3.13 -0.95
C ASN A 113 -13.52 4.64 -1.15
N PHE A 114 -14.41 5.04 -2.06
CA PHE A 114 -14.75 6.46 -2.28
C PHE A 114 -15.83 6.99 -1.33
N ALA A 115 -16.30 6.18 -0.39
CA ALA A 115 -17.18 6.61 0.70
C ALA A 115 -16.41 6.97 1.98
N VAL A 116 -15.09 6.77 2.02
CA VAL A 116 -14.24 7.26 3.12
C VAL A 116 -14.34 8.78 3.20
N THR A 117 -14.55 9.31 4.43
CA THR A 117 -14.79 10.74 4.65
C THR A 117 -13.73 11.38 5.54
N THR A 118 -13.55 12.68 5.40
CA THR A 118 -12.68 13.47 6.31
C THR A 118 -13.16 13.39 7.76
N HIS A 119 -14.47 13.31 7.99
CA HIS A 119 -15.04 13.18 9.33
C HIS A 119 -14.64 11.86 10.02
N GLN A 120 -14.73 10.73 9.30
CA GLN A 120 -14.28 9.43 9.80
C GLN A 120 -12.80 9.47 10.18
N VAL A 121 -11.97 10.03 9.28
CA VAL A 121 -10.53 10.16 9.49
C VAL A 121 -10.21 11.05 10.69
N GLU A 122 -10.88 12.20 10.81
CA GLU A 122 -10.68 13.14 11.90
C GLU A 122 -10.97 12.52 13.28
N GLN A 123 -12.07 11.78 13.40
CA GLN A 123 -12.41 11.08 14.63
C GLN A 123 -11.30 10.11 15.05
N VAL A 124 -10.78 9.33 14.11
CA VAL A 124 -9.73 8.35 14.40
C VAL A 124 -8.40 9.00 14.73
N LEU A 125 -7.99 10.03 13.99
CA LEU A 125 -6.69 10.68 14.20
C LEU A 125 -6.65 11.52 15.48
N ASN A 126 -7.78 12.10 15.90
CA ASN A 126 -7.86 12.82 17.18
C ASN A 126 -7.72 11.89 18.41
N GLU A 127 -7.98 10.58 18.26
CA GLU A 127 -7.80 9.56 19.28
C GLU A 127 -6.44 8.83 19.18
N ALA A 128 -5.68 9.10 18.12
CA ALA A 128 -4.40 8.44 17.89
C ALA A 128 -3.35 8.88 18.94
N ALA A 129 -2.46 7.95 19.31
CA ALA A 129 -1.33 8.28 20.16
C ALA A 129 -0.39 9.28 19.45
N GLU A 130 0.21 10.20 20.20
CA GLU A 130 1.10 11.25 19.65
C GLU A 130 2.28 10.70 18.83
N ASP A 131 2.69 9.46 19.07
CA ASP A 131 3.78 8.80 18.35
C ASP A 131 3.30 7.83 17.28
N ALA A 132 2.01 7.78 16.95
CA ALA A 132 1.47 6.85 15.96
C ALA A 132 2.08 7.05 14.56
N ILE A 133 2.04 5.98 13.77
CA ILE A 133 2.44 6.00 12.36
C ILE A 133 1.17 5.87 11.50
N VAL A 134 1.05 6.72 10.50
CA VAL A 134 -0.05 6.70 9.54
C VAL A 134 0.49 6.34 8.15
N ILE A 135 -0.08 5.30 7.54
CA ILE A 135 0.21 4.91 6.16
C ILE A 135 -1.00 5.28 5.31
N LEU A 136 -0.77 5.88 4.12
CA LEU A 136 -1.82 6.23 3.17
C LEU A 136 -1.37 6.05 1.72
N GLN A 137 -2.35 5.88 0.81
CA GLN A 137 -2.16 5.65 -0.61
C GLN A 137 -3.24 6.42 -1.41
N ASN A 138 -3.24 6.30 -2.75
CA ASN A 138 -4.10 7.09 -3.63
C ASN A 138 -5.35 6.34 -4.12
N GLU A 139 -5.91 5.43 -3.35
CA GLU A 139 -7.12 4.67 -3.75
C GLU A 139 -8.39 5.07 -2.96
N ILE A 140 -8.36 6.21 -2.28
CA ILE A 140 -9.50 6.87 -1.61
C ILE A 140 -9.66 8.29 -2.18
N PRO A 141 -10.73 9.06 -1.85
CA PRO A 141 -10.92 10.38 -2.42
C PRO A 141 -9.73 11.34 -2.19
N LYS A 142 -9.35 12.09 -3.22
CA LYS A 142 -8.20 13.02 -3.17
C LYS A 142 -8.31 14.04 -2.03
N ASP A 143 -9.47 14.61 -1.82
CA ASP A 143 -9.71 15.57 -0.74
C ASP A 143 -9.51 14.96 0.65
N VAL A 144 -9.83 13.67 0.82
CA VAL A 144 -9.56 12.93 2.06
C VAL A 144 -8.06 12.69 2.22
N ILE A 145 -7.34 12.33 1.14
CA ILE A 145 -5.87 12.16 1.17
C ILE A 145 -5.19 13.44 1.64
N LEU A 146 -5.55 14.56 1.03
CA LEU A 146 -4.99 15.87 1.38
C LEU A 146 -5.32 16.26 2.83
N PHE A 147 -6.55 15.97 3.28
CA PHE A 147 -6.96 16.17 4.68
C PHE A 147 -6.12 15.32 5.65
N ILE A 148 -5.86 14.04 5.32
CA ILE A 148 -5.02 13.14 6.15
C ILE A 148 -3.62 13.76 6.31
N ILE A 149 -3.01 14.21 5.20
CA ILE A 149 -1.68 14.79 5.22
C ILE A 149 -1.64 16.05 6.09
N ASP A 150 -2.60 16.97 5.92
CA ASP A 150 -2.70 18.19 6.71
C ASP A 150 -2.90 17.89 8.20
N LYS A 151 -3.80 16.95 8.51
CA LYS A 151 -4.12 16.58 9.90
C LYS A 151 -2.95 15.88 10.60
N CYS A 152 -2.23 15.01 9.90
CA CYS A 152 -1.04 14.37 10.44
C CYS A 152 0.09 15.37 10.70
N ASP A 153 0.29 16.35 9.80
CA ASP A 153 1.27 17.41 9.99
C ASP A 153 0.90 18.29 11.22
N GLU A 154 -0.39 18.67 11.33
CA GLU A 154 -0.91 19.41 12.51
C GLU A 154 -0.66 18.67 13.82
N LEU A 155 -0.88 17.35 13.84
CA LEU A 155 -0.74 16.52 15.04
C LEU A 155 0.71 16.02 15.28
N GLY A 156 1.64 16.30 14.36
CA GLY A 156 3.03 15.82 14.44
C GLY A 156 3.18 14.31 14.28
N LEU A 157 2.22 13.62 13.64
CA LEU A 157 2.24 12.19 13.43
C LEU A 157 3.26 11.80 12.34
N THR A 158 3.88 10.64 12.51
CA THR A 158 4.73 10.08 11.45
C THR A 158 3.87 9.57 10.30
N THR A 159 4.06 10.11 9.10
CA THR A 159 3.33 9.69 7.90
C THR A 159 4.25 8.94 6.93
N ILE A 160 3.72 7.86 6.34
CA ILE A 160 4.30 7.16 5.20
C ILE A 160 3.28 7.27 4.07
N TYR A 161 3.58 8.10 3.08
CA TYR A 161 2.74 8.29 1.91
C TYR A 161 3.27 7.48 0.73
N ASN A 162 2.49 6.49 0.29
CA ASN A 162 2.74 5.75 -0.94
C ASN A 162 1.93 6.39 -2.08
N PRO A 163 2.55 7.15 -3.01
CA PRO A 163 1.84 7.92 -4.03
C PRO A 163 1.33 7.04 -5.19
N ALA A 164 0.74 5.91 -4.88
CA ALA A 164 0.26 4.87 -5.81
C ALA A 164 -1.25 4.63 -5.67
N PRO A 165 -2.02 4.50 -6.79
CA PRO A 165 -1.61 4.87 -8.14
C PRO A 165 -1.37 6.39 -8.25
N PHE A 166 -0.72 6.83 -9.33
CA PHE A 166 -0.49 8.26 -9.54
C PHE A 166 -1.81 9.06 -9.53
N ILE A 167 -1.81 10.13 -8.76
CA ILE A 167 -2.77 11.25 -8.85
C ILE A 167 -2.00 12.56 -8.83
N GLU A 168 -2.50 13.55 -9.53
CA GLU A 168 -1.92 14.87 -9.48
C GLU A 168 -2.22 15.54 -8.13
N ILE A 169 -1.15 15.89 -7.38
CA ILE A 169 -1.23 16.66 -6.13
C ILE A 169 -0.24 17.83 -6.19
N GLU A 170 -0.52 18.86 -5.41
CA GLU A 170 0.40 19.97 -5.23
C GLU A 170 1.63 19.48 -4.45
N LEU A 171 2.84 19.71 -4.99
CA LEU A 171 4.10 19.21 -4.43
C LEU A 171 4.37 19.68 -2.98
N ASP A 172 3.75 20.79 -2.57
CA ASP A 172 3.85 21.31 -1.20
C ASP A 172 3.33 20.30 -0.16
N TYR A 173 2.37 19.44 -0.51
CA TYR A 173 1.91 18.37 0.38
C TYR A 173 3.01 17.35 0.70
N LEU A 174 3.96 17.13 -0.21
CA LEU A 174 5.10 16.25 0.04
C LEU A 174 6.03 16.79 1.13
N ASN A 175 6.02 18.10 1.40
CA ASN A 175 6.77 18.69 2.49
C ASN A 175 6.16 18.37 3.86
N LYS A 176 4.86 18.08 3.94
CA LYS A 176 4.11 17.81 5.17
C LYS A 176 4.20 16.34 5.62
N VAL A 177 4.42 15.40 4.70
CA VAL A 177 4.58 13.98 5.07
C VAL A 177 5.97 13.73 5.65
N THR A 178 6.11 12.72 6.52
CA THR A 178 7.43 12.33 7.05
C THR A 178 8.23 11.57 6.02
N TYR A 179 7.62 10.58 5.39
CA TYR A 179 8.20 9.78 4.31
C TYR A 179 7.22 9.67 3.15
N PHE A 180 7.74 9.64 1.92
CA PHE A 180 6.97 9.20 0.77
C PHE A 180 7.80 8.22 -0.06
N THR A 181 7.11 7.20 -0.60
CA THR A 181 7.72 5.98 -1.12
C THR A 181 7.32 5.70 -2.56
N PRO A 182 7.64 6.60 -3.51
CA PRO A 182 7.37 6.37 -4.92
C PRO A 182 8.29 5.29 -5.50
N ASN A 183 7.85 4.64 -6.58
CA ASN A 183 8.73 3.93 -7.48
C ASN A 183 9.28 4.87 -8.59
N GLU A 184 10.17 4.36 -9.46
CA GLU A 184 10.77 5.15 -10.55
C GLU A 184 9.72 5.77 -11.49
N THR A 185 8.65 5.04 -11.80
CA THR A 185 7.57 5.52 -12.66
C THR A 185 6.76 6.62 -11.98
N GLU A 186 6.40 6.44 -10.72
CA GLU A 186 5.65 7.42 -9.94
C GLU A 186 6.46 8.72 -9.73
N VAL A 187 7.78 8.63 -9.56
CA VAL A 187 8.64 9.83 -9.53
C VAL A 187 8.53 10.60 -10.84
N LYS A 188 8.61 9.88 -11.96
CA LYS A 188 8.53 10.52 -13.28
C LYS A 188 7.17 11.15 -13.55
N GLU A 189 6.10 10.52 -13.09
CA GLU A 189 4.74 11.06 -13.18
C GLU A 189 4.55 12.29 -12.29
N LEU A 190 5.10 12.29 -11.06
CA LEU A 190 4.98 13.40 -10.12
C LEU A 190 5.82 14.62 -10.50
N PHE A 191 7.05 14.41 -10.98
CA PHE A 191 8.02 15.50 -11.16
C PHE A 191 8.39 15.76 -12.62
N GLY A 192 8.03 14.86 -13.53
CA GLY A 192 8.43 14.94 -14.95
C GLY A 192 9.91 14.59 -15.19
N GLU A 193 10.64 14.17 -14.16
CA GLU A 193 12.08 13.88 -14.19
C GLU A 193 12.42 12.58 -13.49
N ASP A 194 13.62 12.06 -13.74
CA ASP A 194 14.13 10.86 -13.06
C ASP A 194 14.51 11.18 -11.60
N TYR A 195 14.45 10.15 -10.73
CA TYR A 195 14.64 10.35 -9.29
C TYR A 195 15.99 10.95 -8.90
N GLU A 196 17.05 10.71 -9.66
CA GLU A 196 18.38 11.24 -9.38
C GLU A 196 18.46 12.77 -9.38
N ALA A 197 17.59 13.42 -10.17
CA ALA A 197 17.48 14.86 -10.21
C ALA A 197 16.75 15.43 -8.99
N ILE A 198 15.76 14.69 -8.49
CA ILE A 198 14.77 15.18 -7.50
C ILE A 198 15.11 14.76 -6.08
N ILE A 199 15.67 13.57 -5.87
CA ILE A 199 15.80 12.95 -4.55
C ILE A 199 16.59 13.81 -3.53
N LYS A 200 17.50 14.65 -4.01
CA LYS A 200 18.28 15.58 -3.18
C LYS A 200 17.45 16.71 -2.57
N ALA A 201 16.31 17.02 -3.16
CA ALA A 201 15.39 18.02 -2.64
C ALA A 201 14.60 17.52 -1.42
N TYR A 202 14.57 16.20 -1.20
CA TYR A 202 13.80 15.55 -0.14
C TYR A 202 14.68 14.63 0.73
N PRO A 203 15.72 15.18 1.41
CA PRO A 203 16.67 14.37 2.17
C PRO A 203 15.97 13.66 3.34
N ASN A 204 16.30 12.37 3.55
CA ASN A 204 15.71 11.49 4.56
C ASN A 204 14.18 11.35 4.53
N LYS A 205 13.55 11.78 3.45
CA LYS A 205 12.10 11.83 3.29
C LYS A 205 11.64 11.00 2.09
N MET A 206 12.24 11.19 0.92
CA MET A 206 11.93 10.45 -0.30
C MET A 206 12.71 9.13 -0.33
N ILE A 207 11.97 8.02 -0.39
CA ILE A 207 12.52 6.67 -0.50
C ILE A 207 12.02 6.10 -1.82
N VAL A 208 12.88 6.02 -2.83
CA VAL A 208 12.50 5.51 -4.15
C VAL A 208 12.72 4.01 -4.20
N THR A 209 11.67 3.25 -4.48
CA THR A 209 11.76 1.80 -4.69
C THR A 209 12.18 1.50 -6.13
N LEU A 210 13.16 0.60 -6.28
CA LEU A 210 13.83 0.27 -7.55
C LEU A 210 13.65 -1.22 -7.94
N GLY A 211 12.55 -1.83 -7.49
CA GLY A 211 12.25 -3.25 -7.72
C GLY A 211 13.32 -4.16 -7.11
N ASP A 212 13.89 -5.04 -7.94
CA ASP A 212 14.92 -6.02 -7.52
C ASP A 212 16.24 -5.37 -7.09
N LYS A 213 16.48 -4.11 -7.45
CA LYS A 213 17.66 -3.33 -7.00
C LYS A 213 17.51 -2.82 -5.57
N GLY A 214 16.31 -2.89 -4.97
CA GLY A 214 16.01 -2.43 -3.62
C GLY A 214 15.44 -1.02 -3.57
N ALA A 215 16.03 -0.13 -2.78
CA ALA A 215 15.56 1.25 -2.65
C ALA A 215 16.71 2.23 -2.46
N VAL A 216 16.45 3.49 -2.76
CA VAL A 216 17.43 4.57 -2.61
C VAL A 216 16.78 5.74 -1.87
N PHE A 217 17.57 6.39 -1.02
CA PHE A 217 17.22 7.67 -0.41
C PHE A 217 18.45 8.58 -0.36
N TYR A 218 18.27 9.85 -0.03
CA TYR A 218 19.35 10.81 0.11
C TYR A 218 19.54 11.23 1.57
N ASN A 219 20.78 11.08 2.07
CA ASN A 219 21.21 11.58 3.37
C ASN A 219 22.64 12.12 3.22
N ASP A 220 22.79 13.41 2.89
CA ASP A 220 24.03 14.06 2.48
C ASP A 220 24.72 13.42 1.26
N GLN A 221 24.45 12.17 0.98
CA GLN A 221 24.84 11.39 -0.18
C GLN A 221 23.71 10.43 -0.59
N LEU A 222 23.79 9.88 -1.80
CA LEU A 222 22.89 8.81 -2.22
C LEU A 222 23.21 7.53 -1.43
N VAL A 223 22.22 7.03 -0.72
CA VAL A 223 22.30 5.76 0.03
C VAL A 223 21.46 4.73 -0.71
N ASN A 224 22.14 3.76 -1.32
CA ASN A 224 21.49 2.63 -1.96
C ASN A 224 21.36 1.48 -0.97
N VAL A 225 20.14 1.10 -0.62
CA VAL A 225 19.85 -0.06 0.21
C VAL A 225 19.51 -1.23 -0.72
N PRO A 226 20.36 -2.27 -0.80
CA PRO A 226 20.23 -3.28 -1.84
C PRO A 226 18.94 -4.11 -1.70
N GLY A 227 18.40 -4.53 -2.83
CA GLY A 227 17.38 -5.56 -2.89
C GLY A 227 17.92 -6.94 -2.55
N ILE A 228 17.05 -7.85 -2.20
CA ILE A 228 17.39 -9.24 -1.90
C ILE A 228 16.85 -10.11 -3.03
N LYS A 229 17.70 -10.95 -3.61
CA LYS A 229 17.28 -11.85 -4.69
C LYS A 229 16.27 -12.87 -4.20
N ALA A 230 15.24 -13.08 -5.00
CA ALA A 230 14.18 -14.06 -4.75
C ALA A 230 13.78 -14.77 -6.05
N ASP A 231 13.21 -15.95 -5.93
CA ASP A 231 12.59 -16.67 -7.04
C ASP A 231 11.18 -16.10 -7.26
N VAL A 232 11.07 -15.20 -8.21
CA VAL A 232 9.84 -14.41 -8.44
C VAL A 232 8.75 -15.28 -9.04
N VAL A 233 7.60 -15.32 -8.36
CA VAL A 233 6.35 -15.95 -8.82
C VAL A 233 5.37 -14.85 -9.27
N ASP A 234 5.18 -13.81 -8.43
CA ASP A 234 4.27 -12.70 -8.71
C ASP A 234 4.76 -11.43 -7.99
N THR A 235 4.91 -10.34 -8.69
CA THR A 235 5.37 -9.06 -8.12
C THR A 235 4.25 -8.21 -7.51
N THR A 236 2.99 -8.64 -7.65
CA THR A 236 1.83 -7.95 -7.10
C THR A 236 1.95 -7.79 -5.58
N GLY A 237 1.74 -6.58 -5.08
CA GLY A 237 1.79 -6.29 -3.65
C GLY A 237 3.20 -6.16 -3.05
N ALA A 238 4.28 -6.24 -3.85
CA ALA A 238 5.64 -6.04 -3.33
C ALA A 238 5.84 -4.64 -2.73
N GLY A 239 5.35 -3.59 -3.39
CA GLY A 239 5.37 -2.22 -2.88
C GLY A 239 4.51 -2.06 -1.62
N ASP A 240 3.36 -2.73 -1.54
CA ASP A 240 2.51 -2.73 -0.35
C ASP A 240 3.21 -3.43 0.82
N THR A 241 3.87 -4.57 0.52
CA THR A 241 4.69 -5.29 1.51
C THR A 241 5.83 -4.41 2.03
N PHE A 242 6.52 -3.70 1.14
CA PHE A 242 7.56 -2.75 1.50
C PHE A 242 7.05 -1.68 2.47
N ASN A 243 5.93 -1.02 2.15
CA ASN A 243 5.37 0.05 2.97
C ASN A 243 4.91 -0.43 4.35
N GLY A 244 4.22 -1.59 4.41
CA GLY A 244 3.82 -2.20 5.67
C GLY A 244 5.02 -2.58 6.54
N ALA A 245 6.07 -3.16 5.94
CA ALA A 245 7.30 -3.53 6.64
C ALA A 245 8.10 -2.29 7.12
N LEU A 246 8.19 -1.25 6.30
CA LEU A 246 8.81 0.02 6.66
C LEU A 246 8.15 0.62 7.91
N ALA A 247 6.82 0.64 7.95
CA ALA A 247 6.08 1.13 9.11
C ALA A 247 6.38 0.31 10.37
N VAL A 248 6.45 -1.02 10.26
CA VAL A 248 6.81 -1.89 11.40
C VAL A 248 8.22 -1.62 11.90
N ALA A 249 9.19 -1.49 11.02
CA ALA A 249 10.57 -1.19 11.37
C ALA A 249 10.68 0.19 12.06
N LEU A 250 10.05 1.21 11.50
CA LEU A 250 9.99 2.55 12.10
C LEU A 250 9.23 2.57 13.43
N SER A 251 8.19 1.73 13.61
CA SER A 251 7.47 1.61 14.89
C SER A 251 8.35 1.07 16.03
N LYS A 252 9.44 0.41 15.68
CA LYS A 252 10.47 -0.10 16.61
C LYS A 252 11.67 0.84 16.75
N ASN A 253 11.59 2.05 16.18
CA ASN A 253 12.65 3.05 16.16
C ASN A 253 13.95 2.55 15.49
N MET A 254 13.85 1.69 14.47
CA MET A 254 15.01 1.33 13.65
C MET A 254 15.52 2.55 12.88
N ALA A 255 16.82 2.62 12.65
CA ALA A 255 17.40 3.64 11.77
C ALA A 255 16.82 3.49 10.35
N LEU A 256 16.72 4.60 9.58
CA LEU A 256 16.05 4.61 8.29
C LEU A 256 16.62 3.58 7.31
N GLU A 257 17.95 3.47 7.22
CA GLU A 257 18.63 2.52 6.35
C GLU A 257 18.29 1.06 6.73
N ASP A 258 18.32 0.74 8.02
CA ASP A 258 17.95 -0.60 8.53
C ASP A 258 16.46 -0.88 8.31
N ALA A 259 15.60 0.13 8.47
CA ALA A 259 14.17 0.01 8.22
C ALA A 259 13.86 -0.28 6.74
N ILE A 260 14.58 0.38 5.83
CA ILE A 260 14.49 0.12 4.38
C ILE A 260 15.00 -1.28 4.05
N LEU A 261 16.12 -1.71 4.65
CA LEU A 261 16.65 -3.07 4.43
C LEU A 261 15.66 -4.14 4.90
N PHE A 262 15.04 -3.94 6.07
CA PHE A 262 13.97 -4.80 6.56
C PHE A 262 12.78 -4.84 5.59
N ALA A 263 12.37 -3.69 5.04
CA ALA A 263 11.30 -3.57 4.07
C ALA A 263 11.65 -4.27 2.74
N ASN A 264 12.87 -4.10 2.22
CA ASN A 264 13.36 -4.81 1.04
C ASN A 264 13.33 -6.33 1.23
N LYS A 265 13.71 -6.82 2.42
CA LYS A 265 13.65 -8.25 2.74
C LYS A 265 12.22 -8.77 2.74
N ALA A 266 11.29 -8.06 3.36
CA ALA A 266 9.89 -8.45 3.36
C ALA A 266 9.31 -8.48 1.94
N ALA A 267 9.58 -7.45 1.13
CA ALA A 267 9.15 -7.36 -0.25
C ALA A 267 9.77 -8.50 -1.12
N SER A 268 11.03 -8.88 -0.89
CA SER A 268 11.66 -9.98 -1.64
C SER A 268 11.01 -11.33 -1.33
N ILE A 269 10.53 -11.54 -0.11
CA ILE A 269 9.79 -12.75 0.26
C ILE A 269 8.39 -12.72 -0.35
N SER A 270 7.71 -11.56 -0.36
CA SER A 270 6.35 -11.47 -0.87
C SER A 270 6.21 -11.88 -2.33
N VAL A 271 7.20 -11.62 -3.17
CA VAL A 271 7.17 -11.96 -4.59
C VAL A 271 7.32 -13.47 -4.89
N THR A 272 7.57 -14.30 -3.87
CA THR A 272 7.66 -15.78 -4.01
C THR A 272 6.29 -16.48 -3.92
N GLY A 273 5.22 -15.74 -3.62
CA GLY A 273 3.85 -16.25 -3.55
C GLY A 273 2.96 -15.63 -4.62
N LEU A 274 1.80 -16.21 -4.86
CA LEU A 274 0.82 -15.73 -5.84
C LEU A 274 -0.14 -14.71 -5.19
N GLY A 275 -0.45 -13.64 -5.91
CA GLY A 275 -1.38 -12.58 -5.49
C GLY A 275 -0.78 -11.63 -4.44
N ALA A 276 -1.43 -10.49 -4.26
CA ALA A 276 -0.88 -9.39 -3.47
C ALA A 276 -0.52 -9.76 -2.02
N GLN A 277 -1.29 -10.64 -1.38
CA GLN A 277 -1.11 -11.02 0.03
C GLN A 277 -0.55 -12.44 0.21
N GLY A 278 -0.54 -13.28 -0.85
CA GLY A 278 -0.20 -14.70 -0.74
C GLY A 278 1.24 -14.96 -0.29
N GLY A 279 2.18 -14.17 -0.77
CA GLY A 279 3.60 -14.26 -0.42
C GLY A 279 4.05 -13.37 0.73
N MET A 280 3.17 -12.51 1.30
CA MET A 280 3.54 -11.61 2.40
C MET A 280 4.05 -12.38 3.62
N PRO A 281 5.28 -12.09 4.09
CA PRO A 281 5.90 -12.86 5.17
C PRO A 281 5.24 -12.61 6.52
N TYR A 282 5.28 -13.65 7.35
CA TYR A 282 5.05 -13.53 8.80
C TYR A 282 6.36 -13.19 9.52
N ARG A 283 6.25 -12.62 10.73
CA ARG A 283 7.40 -12.21 11.54
C ARG A 283 8.45 -13.31 11.73
N GLU A 284 8.00 -14.55 11.87
CA GLU A 284 8.83 -15.72 12.15
C GLU A 284 9.79 -16.06 11.01
N VAL A 285 9.45 -15.69 9.76
CA VAL A 285 10.33 -15.91 8.59
C VAL A 285 11.32 -14.76 8.35
N MET A 286 11.23 -13.68 9.13
CA MET A 286 12.12 -12.53 9.03
C MET A 286 13.36 -12.67 9.93
N THR A 287 13.90 -13.89 10.05
CA THR A 287 15.12 -14.16 10.82
C THR A 287 16.33 -13.42 10.25
N ASP A 288 17.21 -12.92 11.12
CA ASP A 288 18.51 -12.28 10.81
C ASP A 288 18.48 -10.83 10.25
N VAL A 289 17.48 -10.01 10.67
CA VAL A 289 17.54 -8.54 10.51
C VAL A 289 17.15 -7.86 11.82
#